data_f6a24c5944b64fbecf7dd201c08b526d
#
_entry.id   f6a24c5944b64fbecf7dd201c08b526d
#
_cell.length_a   1.000
_cell.length_b   1.000
_cell.length_c   1.000
_cell.angle_alpha   90.00
_cell.angle_beta   90.00
_cell.angle_gamma   90.00
#
_symmetry.space_group_name_H-M   'P 1'
#
loop_
_entity.id
_entity.type
_entity.pdbx_description
1 polymer ?
#
loop_
_entity_poly.entity_id
_entity_poly.type
_entity_poly.pdbx_seq_one_letter_code
_entity_poly.pdbx_strand_id
1 'polypeptide(L)'
;MSLNGITNSALTALQTNQSALGVVSNNIANLNTPGYARRVVNEQALSTNGQLMGVDIASVTRVVNQFFTQENLTANGTSSQYNTEAQLFSQLNGLVGGPGDNQSLATGLTNLTAALATASQAPTASASQTGVANALQGLANTVSNASGTITSLQGQIDQQVVSAVPSVNNLIQQVYNLNQQITGSNAAGDSSSSLLDQRDSVLQSLGKMIGINVTQQSNGSVFVSTSDGVNLVSNTYATLSYSGGASNGTYGSIQIQDTNPQSGQSIGQPEALDPDLGSGTLQGLVQMRDQVLGGLSQTLGNFAQQTASAFNAQSNANTAYPPAATLSGRDTGLLNTDGMNFTGDTTIAVADSSGNLVSRIDVDFGAGTLSVDGGAPQSIGATVGDFVGALNTALGGNGSAGFNNGQLTISAAANSGNGIVVQDDASNPSSRGGAGFSQFFGLNDLFQSGVPSLTNTGLSASDSSGLAPGGVISMQL
;
A
#
# COMPACT_ATOMS: atom_id res chain seq x y z
N MET A 1 53.66 51.75 37.39
CA MET A 1 53.32 51.49 35.99
C MET A 1 53.89 52.60 35.14
N SER A 2 54.64 52.30 34.07
CA SER A 2 55.12 53.29 33.11
C SER A 2 53.96 53.81 32.26
N LEU A 3 53.98 55.05 31.76
CA LEU A 3 53.00 55.64 30.88
C LEU A 3 52.70 54.73 29.68
N ASN A 4 53.69 54.06 29.14
CA ASN A 4 53.53 53.05 28.06
C ASN A 4 52.72 51.84 28.50
N GLY A 5 52.83 51.39 29.76
CA GLY A 5 51.97 50.29 30.25
C GLY A 5 50.47 50.66 30.34
N ILE A 6 50.19 51.88 30.73
CA ILE A 6 48.82 52.41 30.78
C ILE A 6 48.23 52.54 29.38
N THR A 7 49.02 53.06 28.42
CA THR A 7 48.59 53.21 27.02
C THR A 7 48.36 51.85 26.33
N ASN A 8 49.25 50.88 26.55
CA ASN A 8 49.06 49.50 26.02
C ASN A 8 47.84 48.82 26.61
N SER A 9 47.61 48.95 27.93
CA SER A 9 46.44 48.40 28.59
C SER A 9 45.11 49.03 28.06
N ALA A 10 45.11 50.35 27.82
CA ALA A 10 43.96 51.03 27.21
C ALA A 10 43.75 50.61 25.75
N LEU A 11 44.80 50.40 24.96
CA LEU A 11 44.71 49.95 23.56
C LEU A 11 44.19 48.52 23.45
N THR A 12 44.70 47.59 24.27
CA THR A 12 44.21 46.22 24.29
C THR A 12 42.74 46.14 24.73
N ALA A 13 42.35 46.92 25.75
CA ALA A 13 40.95 47.01 26.18
C ALA A 13 40.01 47.54 25.07
N LEU A 14 40.47 48.55 24.28
CA LEU A 14 39.70 49.07 23.16
C LEU A 14 39.52 48.03 22.05
N GLN A 15 40.60 47.32 21.70
CA GLN A 15 40.56 46.26 20.69
C GLN A 15 39.63 45.10 21.09
N THR A 16 39.69 44.67 22.36
CA THR A 16 38.84 43.64 22.93
C THR A 16 37.37 44.08 22.90
N ASN A 17 37.07 45.29 23.29
CA ASN A 17 35.70 45.83 23.25
C ASN A 17 35.17 45.97 21.81
N GLN A 18 35.97 46.37 20.83
CA GLN A 18 35.57 46.42 19.43
C GLN A 18 35.23 45.03 18.91
N SER A 19 36.04 44.03 19.23
CA SER A 19 35.79 42.64 18.86
C SER A 19 34.51 42.10 19.53
N ALA A 20 34.29 42.39 20.82
CA ALA A 20 33.10 42.02 21.55
C ALA A 20 31.84 42.66 20.94
N LEU A 21 31.90 43.95 20.56
CA LEU A 21 30.80 44.63 19.86
C LEU A 21 30.54 43.99 18.48
N GLY A 22 31.58 43.57 17.75
CA GLY A 22 31.45 42.85 16.51
C GLY A 22 30.72 41.50 16.68
N VAL A 23 31.03 40.77 17.75
CA VAL A 23 30.31 39.51 18.07
C VAL A 23 28.84 39.77 18.44
N VAL A 24 28.56 40.82 19.23
CA VAL A 24 27.16 41.18 19.56
C VAL A 24 26.38 41.59 18.31
N SER A 25 27.01 42.40 17.43
CA SER A 25 26.40 42.79 16.15
C SER A 25 26.05 41.59 15.28
N ASN A 26 27.00 40.62 15.16
CA ASN A 26 26.77 39.35 14.44
C ASN A 26 25.66 38.53 15.07
N ASN A 27 25.55 38.45 16.40
CA ASN A 27 24.48 37.78 17.10
C ASN A 27 23.09 38.38 16.77
N ILE A 28 22.99 39.72 16.72
CA ILE A 28 21.77 40.44 16.39
C ILE A 28 21.42 40.22 14.91
N ALA A 29 22.40 40.36 14.02
CA ALA A 29 22.18 40.20 12.58
C ALA A 29 21.68 38.78 12.21
N ASN A 30 22.14 37.76 12.94
CA ASN A 30 21.83 36.36 12.68
C ASN A 30 20.77 35.77 13.64
N LEU A 31 20.02 36.58 14.37
CA LEU A 31 19.03 36.11 15.36
C LEU A 31 18.02 35.13 14.78
N ASN A 32 17.63 35.33 13.51
CA ASN A 32 16.65 34.51 12.80
C ASN A 32 17.29 33.56 11.77
N THR A 33 18.63 33.41 11.77
CA THR A 33 19.33 32.51 10.84
C THR A 33 19.25 31.07 11.38
N PRO A 34 18.65 30.11 10.67
CA PRO A 34 18.64 28.72 11.08
C PRO A 34 20.04 28.16 11.29
N GLY A 35 20.26 27.42 12.37
CA GLY A 35 21.54 26.83 12.72
C GLY A 35 22.53 27.80 13.39
N TYR A 36 22.26 29.09 13.44
CA TYR A 36 23.14 30.05 14.12
C TYR A 36 23.04 29.92 15.65
N ALA A 37 24.18 29.76 16.32
CA ALA A 37 24.25 29.79 17.77
C ALA A 37 24.87 31.09 18.28
N ARG A 38 24.24 31.65 19.33
CA ARG A 38 24.75 32.85 19.97
C ARG A 38 26.19 32.65 20.43
N ARG A 39 27.06 33.65 20.14
CA ARG A 39 28.49 33.64 20.50
C ARG A 39 28.73 34.56 21.68
N VAL A 40 29.65 34.16 22.56
CA VAL A 40 30.10 34.94 23.72
C VAL A 40 31.61 35.06 23.66
N VAL A 41 32.12 36.26 23.89
CA VAL A 41 33.56 36.54 24.03
C VAL A 41 33.96 36.23 25.45
N ASN A 42 35.01 35.40 25.61
CA ASN A 42 35.65 35.13 26.87
C ASN A 42 36.95 35.93 26.90
N GLU A 43 37.06 36.83 27.86
CA GLU A 43 38.23 37.69 28.02
C GLU A 43 39.19 37.11 29.06
N GLN A 44 40.45 37.34 28.89
CA GLN A 44 41.52 36.98 29.86
C GLN A 44 42.45 38.15 30.11
N ALA A 45 42.97 38.22 31.32
CA ALA A 45 43.98 39.20 31.69
C ALA A 45 45.32 38.85 31.01
N LEU A 46 45.88 39.81 30.26
CA LEU A 46 47.21 39.68 29.68
C LEU A 46 48.24 40.07 30.76
N SER A 47 49.09 39.13 31.19
CA SER A 47 50.14 39.38 32.18
C SER A 47 51.48 38.92 31.65
N THR A 48 52.52 39.74 31.93
CA THR A 48 53.91 39.40 31.61
C THR A 48 54.75 39.59 32.87
N ASN A 49 55.51 38.60 33.29
CA ASN A 49 56.28 38.57 34.52
C ASN A 49 55.48 38.96 35.78
N GLY A 50 54.21 38.55 35.89
CA GLY A 50 53.39 38.86 37.04
C GLY A 50 52.77 40.26 37.06
N GLN A 51 53.04 41.11 36.05
CA GLN A 51 52.42 42.40 35.90
C GLN A 51 51.28 42.36 34.87
N LEU A 52 50.11 42.93 35.21
CA LEU A 52 49.00 43.10 34.32
C LEU A 52 49.36 44.11 33.22
N MET A 53 49.25 43.67 31.97
CA MET A 53 49.61 44.44 30.76
C MET A 53 48.37 44.84 29.94
N GLY A 54 47.17 44.30 30.29
CA GLY A 54 45.95 44.56 29.58
C GLY A 54 44.96 43.41 29.62
N VAL A 55 44.08 43.38 28.63
CA VAL A 55 43.08 42.33 28.43
C VAL A 55 43.14 41.80 26.97
N ASP A 56 42.92 40.53 26.80
CA ASP A 56 42.89 39.89 25.49
C ASP A 56 41.70 38.95 25.40
N ILE A 57 41.27 38.57 24.17
CA ILE A 57 40.24 37.60 23.93
C ILE A 57 40.82 36.20 24.04
N ALA A 58 40.44 35.46 25.09
CA ALA A 58 40.86 34.08 25.27
C ALA A 58 40.18 33.15 24.23
N SER A 59 38.89 33.39 23.98
CA SER A 59 38.13 32.60 23.02
C SER A 59 36.76 33.26 22.70
N VAL A 60 36.19 32.90 21.58
CA VAL A 60 34.78 33.17 21.24
C VAL A 60 34.06 31.84 21.22
N THR A 61 33.18 31.61 22.21
CA THR A 61 32.48 30.35 22.38
C THR A 61 31.03 30.44 21.93
N ARG A 62 30.52 29.35 21.33
CA ARG A 62 29.10 29.16 21.01
C ARG A 62 28.35 28.72 22.25
N VAL A 63 27.16 29.30 22.47
CA VAL A 63 26.26 28.90 23.55
C VAL A 63 25.20 27.98 22.94
N VAL A 64 25.37 26.69 23.11
CA VAL A 64 24.46 25.65 22.60
C VAL A 64 24.05 24.74 23.77
N ASN A 65 22.78 24.44 23.88
CA ASN A 65 22.28 23.40 24.75
C ASN A 65 21.98 22.15 23.92
N GLN A 66 22.81 21.14 24.06
CA GLN A 66 22.72 19.90 23.28
C GLN A 66 21.37 19.17 23.46
N PHE A 67 20.82 19.20 24.67
CA PHE A 67 19.51 18.60 24.93
C PHE A 67 18.41 19.28 24.11
N PHE A 68 18.32 20.60 24.14
CA PHE A 68 17.33 21.34 23.33
C PHE A 68 17.56 21.19 21.84
N THR A 69 18.83 21.05 21.40
CA THR A 69 19.13 20.80 20.00
C THR A 69 18.60 19.44 19.55
N GLN A 70 18.82 18.38 20.34
CA GLN A 70 18.31 17.05 20.05
C GLN A 70 16.77 17.01 20.07
N GLU A 71 16.13 17.61 21.08
CA GLU A 71 14.67 17.71 21.13
C GLU A 71 14.09 18.45 19.91
N ASN A 72 14.77 19.51 19.46
CA ASN A 72 14.35 20.25 18.27
C ASN A 72 14.47 19.40 16.99
N LEU A 73 15.54 18.60 16.86
CA LEU A 73 15.67 17.66 15.72
C LEU A 73 14.54 16.63 15.72
N THR A 74 14.25 16.05 16.87
CA THR A 74 13.16 15.06 17.03
C THR A 74 11.80 15.69 16.71
N ALA A 75 11.50 16.87 17.27
CA ALA A 75 10.26 17.58 17.02
C ALA A 75 10.08 17.98 15.55
N ASN A 76 11.15 18.44 14.89
CA ASN A 76 11.12 18.77 13.46
C ASN A 76 10.92 17.53 12.58
N GLY A 77 11.55 16.40 12.93
CA GLY A 77 11.34 15.12 12.24
C GLY A 77 9.89 14.66 12.34
N THR A 78 9.36 14.61 13.54
CA THR A 78 7.96 14.23 13.81
C THR A 78 6.97 15.17 13.11
N SER A 79 7.21 16.49 13.17
CA SER A 79 6.38 17.47 12.46
C SER A 79 6.43 17.28 10.94
N SER A 80 7.60 16.97 10.37
CA SER A 80 7.76 16.73 8.93
C SER A 80 7.03 15.47 8.48
N GLN A 81 7.07 14.39 9.29
CA GLN A 81 6.32 13.16 9.06
C GLN A 81 4.82 13.45 8.99
N TYR A 82 4.24 14.00 10.06
CA TYR A 82 2.81 14.26 10.12
C TYR A 82 2.32 15.29 9.09
N ASN A 83 3.14 16.27 8.73
CA ASN A 83 2.80 17.20 7.64
C ASN A 83 2.75 16.47 6.29
N THR A 84 3.67 15.56 6.03
CA THR A 84 3.68 14.71 4.81
C THR A 84 2.43 13.82 4.78
N GLU A 85 2.16 13.13 5.87
CA GLU A 85 0.96 12.29 5.99
C GLU A 85 -0.33 13.11 5.80
N ALA A 86 -0.45 14.27 6.45
CA ALA A 86 -1.63 15.14 6.35
C ALA A 86 -1.87 15.63 4.91
N GLN A 87 -0.80 16.00 4.18
CA GLN A 87 -0.91 16.38 2.77
C GLN A 87 -1.40 15.21 1.91
N LEU A 88 -0.86 14.01 2.10
CA LEU A 88 -1.25 12.82 1.36
C LEU A 88 -2.67 12.36 1.71
N PHE A 89 -3.08 12.44 2.98
CA PHE A 89 -4.47 12.20 3.38
C PHE A 89 -5.44 13.22 2.75
N SER A 90 -5.05 14.48 2.66
CA SER A 90 -5.85 15.50 1.97
C SER A 90 -6.02 15.21 0.48
N GLN A 91 -4.94 14.75 -0.18
CA GLN A 91 -5.00 14.30 -1.58
C GLN A 91 -5.90 13.07 -1.72
N LEU A 92 -5.73 12.05 -0.88
CA LEU A 92 -6.56 10.85 -0.88
C LEU A 92 -8.05 11.20 -0.71
N ASN A 93 -8.38 12.05 0.27
CA ASN A 93 -9.76 12.48 0.51
C ASN A 93 -10.35 13.25 -0.69
N GLY A 94 -9.55 14.08 -1.35
CA GLY A 94 -9.98 14.80 -2.55
C GLY A 94 -10.21 13.89 -3.76
N LEU A 95 -9.51 12.74 -3.82
CA LEU A 95 -9.60 11.79 -4.94
C LEU A 95 -10.69 10.72 -4.74
N VAL A 96 -10.88 10.23 -3.51
CA VAL A 96 -11.87 9.19 -3.17
C VAL A 96 -13.26 9.78 -2.95
N GLY A 97 -13.35 11.06 -2.63
CA GLY A 97 -14.58 11.78 -2.32
C GLY A 97 -15.09 11.54 -0.90
N GLY A 98 -15.81 12.53 -0.37
CA GLY A 98 -16.48 12.44 0.92
C GLY A 98 -17.78 11.62 0.84
N PRO A 99 -18.39 11.23 1.99
CA PRO A 99 -19.61 10.40 2.02
C PRO A 99 -20.83 10.96 1.29
N GLY A 100 -20.82 12.26 0.91
CA GLY A 100 -21.90 12.90 0.16
C GLY A 100 -21.60 13.12 -1.32
N ASP A 101 -20.40 12.76 -1.80
CA ASP A 101 -20.00 12.95 -3.18
C ASP A 101 -20.63 11.90 -4.10
N ASN A 102 -21.04 12.32 -5.31
CA ASN A 102 -21.70 11.43 -6.27
C ASN A 102 -20.87 10.21 -6.72
N GLN A 103 -19.55 10.28 -6.52
CA GLN A 103 -18.61 9.21 -6.89
C GLN A 103 -18.13 8.40 -5.68
N SER A 104 -18.67 8.63 -4.48
CA SER A 104 -18.30 7.86 -3.30
C SER A 104 -18.91 6.46 -3.29
N LEU A 105 -18.22 5.51 -2.64
CA LEU A 105 -18.74 4.15 -2.43
C LEU A 105 -20.08 4.16 -1.69
N ALA A 106 -20.26 5.08 -0.73
CA ALA A 106 -21.50 5.22 0.02
C ALA A 106 -22.68 5.61 -0.89
N THR A 107 -22.45 6.56 -1.81
CA THR A 107 -23.47 6.96 -2.80
C THR A 107 -23.74 5.83 -3.79
N GLY A 108 -22.73 5.09 -4.23
CA GLY A 108 -22.91 3.90 -5.07
C GLY A 108 -23.81 2.84 -4.43
N LEU A 109 -23.58 2.54 -3.14
CA LEU A 109 -24.43 1.63 -2.37
C LEU A 109 -25.86 2.16 -2.18
N THR A 110 -26.02 3.45 -1.91
CA THR A 110 -27.33 4.08 -1.77
C THR A 110 -28.13 3.99 -3.08
N ASN A 111 -27.48 4.26 -4.21
CA ASN A 111 -28.11 4.16 -5.53
C ASN A 111 -28.54 2.71 -5.84
N LEU A 112 -27.68 1.74 -5.50
CA LEU A 112 -28.00 0.34 -5.68
C LEU A 112 -29.18 -0.10 -4.81
N THR A 113 -29.22 0.28 -3.53
CA THR A 113 -30.36 -0.03 -2.65
C THR A 113 -31.65 0.62 -3.13
N ALA A 114 -31.60 1.84 -3.63
CA ALA A 114 -32.77 2.51 -4.22
C ALA A 114 -33.28 1.80 -5.51
N ALA A 115 -32.36 1.38 -6.38
CA ALA A 115 -32.70 0.63 -7.59
C ALA A 115 -33.32 -0.75 -7.25
N LEU A 116 -32.77 -1.46 -6.26
CA LEU A 116 -33.33 -2.72 -5.76
C LEU A 116 -34.70 -2.53 -5.14
N ALA A 117 -34.95 -1.47 -4.36
CA ALA A 117 -36.26 -1.15 -3.80
C ALA A 117 -37.30 -0.85 -4.90
N THR A 118 -36.91 -0.18 -5.97
CA THR A 118 -37.75 0.08 -7.14
C THR A 118 -38.06 -1.23 -7.88
N ALA A 119 -37.05 -2.08 -8.10
CA ALA A 119 -37.22 -3.36 -8.78
C ALA A 119 -38.11 -4.34 -7.99
N SER A 120 -38.09 -4.30 -6.65
CA SER A 120 -38.94 -5.13 -5.82
C SER A 120 -40.44 -4.84 -6.02
N GLN A 121 -40.81 -3.64 -6.43
CA GLN A 121 -42.21 -3.26 -6.71
C GLN A 121 -42.66 -3.65 -8.11
N ALA A 122 -41.75 -3.79 -9.07
CA ALA A 122 -42.02 -4.16 -10.46
C ALA A 122 -40.90 -5.06 -11.02
N PRO A 123 -40.75 -6.30 -10.54
CA PRO A 123 -39.61 -7.15 -10.83
C PRO A 123 -39.52 -7.61 -12.29
N THR A 124 -40.66 -7.67 -13.00
CA THR A 124 -40.70 -8.04 -14.42
C THR A 124 -40.57 -6.86 -15.37
N ALA A 125 -40.57 -5.62 -14.87
CA ALA A 125 -40.44 -4.45 -15.72
C ALA A 125 -38.97 -4.26 -16.18
N SER A 126 -38.75 -4.24 -17.48
CA SER A 126 -37.40 -4.12 -18.05
C SER A 126 -36.68 -2.82 -17.60
N ALA A 127 -37.43 -1.75 -17.35
CA ALA A 127 -36.88 -0.50 -16.82
C ALA A 127 -36.28 -0.67 -15.41
N SER A 128 -36.96 -1.42 -14.53
CA SER A 128 -36.49 -1.71 -13.17
C SER A 128 -35.24 -2.60 -13.19
N GLN A 129 -35.25 -3.64 -14.03
CA GLN A 129 -34.11 -4.54 -14.22
C GLN A 129 -32.88 -3.77 -14.76
N THR A 130 -33.08 -2.92 -15.78
CA THR A 130 -32.02 -2.04 -16.31
C THR A 130 -31.52 -1.07 -15.24
N GLY A 131 -32.42 -0.54 -14.40
CA GLY A 131 -32.03 0.34 -13.27
C GLY A 131 -31.10 -0.36 -12.29
N VAL A 132 -31.36 -1.61 -11.92
CA VAL A 132 -30.48 -2.41 -11.05
C VAL A 132 -29.14 -2.70 -11.73
N ALA A 133 -29.17 -3.12 -13.02
CA ALA A 133 -27.94 -3.39 -13.78
C ALA A 133 -27.03 -2.15 -13.86
N ASN A 134 -27.62 -0.98 -14.14
CA ASN A 134 -26.88 0.28 -14.18
C ASN A 134 -26.31 0.66 -12.82
N ALA A 135 -27.03 0.43 -11.72
CA ALA A 135 -26.57 0.73 -10.36
C ALA A 135 -25.44 -0.23 -9.94
N LEU A 136 -25.50 -1.51 -10.29
CA LEU A 136 -24.44 -2.49 -10.10
C LEU A 136 -23.17 -2.10 -10.88
N GLN A 137 -23.33 -1.74 -12.16
CA GLN A 137 -22.23 -1.26 -12.99
C GLN A 137 -21.62 0.02 -12.43
N GLY A 138 -22.45 0.95 -11.96
CA GLY A 138 -22.03 2.18 -11.30
C GLY A 138 -21.17 1.90 -10.06
N LEU A 139 -21.61 0.98 -9.19
CA LEU A 139 -20.84 0.57 -8.01
C LEU A 139 -19.51 -0.08 -8.40
N ALA A 140 -19.52 -0.99 -9.38
CA ALA A 140 -18.30 -1.64 -9.88
C ALA A 140 -17.28 -0.62 -10.42
N ASN A 141 -17.75 0.37 -11.20
CA ASN A 141 -16.93 1.45 -11.71
C ASN A 141 -16.35 2.32 -10.57
N THR A 142 -17.14 2.63 -9.55
CA THR A 142 -16.68 3.39 -8.38
C THR A 142 -15.56 2.64 -7.64
N VAL A 143 -15.71 1.34 -7.42
CA VAL A 143 -14.66 0.48 -6.81
C VAL A 143 -13.40 0.46 -7.67
N SER A 144 -13.55 0.26 -8.97
CA SER A 144 -12.42 0.23 -9.93
C SER A 144 -11.67 1.57 -9.95
N ASN A 145 -12.40 2.68 -9.99
CA ASN A 145 -11.81 4.04 -9.97
C ASN A 145 -11.08 4.31 -8.65
N ALA A 146 -11.66 3.92 -7.51
CA ALA A 146 -11.03 4.05 -6.21
C ALA A 146 -9.72 3.24 -6.14
N SER A 147 -9.72 2.00 -6.65
CA SER A 147 -8.52 1.15 -6.74
C SER A 147 -7.45 1.79 -7.61
N GLY A 148 -7.82 2.28 -8.82
CA GLY A 148 -6.90 2.97 -9.72
C GLY A 148 -6.30 4.23 -9.09
N THR A 149 -7.11 4.98 -8.34
CA THR A 149 -6.69 6.17 -7.60
C THR A 149 -5.67 5.84 -6.51
N ILE A 150 -5.92 4.80 -5.71
CA ILE A 150 -4.99 4.34 -4.67
C ILE A 150 -3.65 3.94 -5.30
N THR A 151 -3.68 3.14 -6.36
CA THR A 151 -2.47 2.71 -7.08
C THR A 151 -1.70 3.89 -7.67
N SER A 152 -2.40 4.87 -8.25
CA SER A 152 -1.78 6.08 -8.78
C SER A 152 -1.11 6.91 -7.69
N LEU A 153 -1.77 7.08 -6.52
CA LEU A 153 -1.20 7.81 -5.39
C LEU A 153 0.01 7.07 -4.80
N GLN A 154 -0.04 5.75 -4.69
CA GLN A 154 1.14 4.95 -4.29
C GLN A 154 2.32 5.17 -5.25
N GLY A 155 2.08 5.18 -6.56
CA GLY A 155 3.11 5.47 -7.56
C GLY A 155 3.67 6.89 -7.45
N GLN A 156 2.85 7.89 -7.12
CA GLN A 156 3.31 9.26 -6.89
C GLN A 156 4.17 9.36 -5.62
N ILE A 157 3.78 8.68 -4.55
CA ILE A 157 4.57 8.62 -3.30
C ILE A 157 5.90 7.92 -3.57
N ASP A 158 5.90 6.83 -4.33
CA ASP A 158 7.11 6.11 -4.72
C ASP A 158 8.12 7.03 -5.43
N GLN A 159 7.67 7.85 -6.37
CA GLN A 159 8.51 8.84 -7.04
C GLN A 159 9.05 9.91 -6.07
N GLN A 160 8.29 10.27 -5.04
CA GLN A 160 8.78 11.17 -4.00
C GLN A 160 9.90 10.51 -3.17
N VAL A 161 9.79 9.21 -2.85
CA VAL A 161 10.86 8.45 -2.19
C VAL A 161 12.12 8.40 -3.08
N VAL A 162 11.96 8.09 -4.39
CA VAL A 162 13.06 8.11 -5.38
C VAL A 162 13.80 9.45 -5.38
N SER A 163 13.06 10.55 -5.26
CA SER A 163 13.63 11.92 -5.25
C SER A 163 14.22 12.32 -3.90
N ALA A 164 13.70 11.79 -2.80
CA ALA A 164 14.13 12.12 -1.44
C ALA A 164 15.46 11.43 -1.07
N VAL A 165 15.67 10.19 -1.52
CA VAL A 165 16.87 9.41 -1.19
C VAL A 165 18.18 10.10 -1.60
N PRO A 166 18.37 10.64 -2.82
CA PRO A 166 19.55 11.43 -3.17
C PRO A 166 19.74 12.68 -2.31
N SER A 167 18.63 13.32 -1.90
CA SER A 167 18.68 14.50 -1.03
C SER A 167 19.23 14.15 0.35
N VAL A 168 18.79 13.02 0.93
CA VAL A 168 19.34 12.50 2.19
C VAL A 168 20.83 12.17 2.04
N ASN A 169 21.23 11.50 0.97
CA ASN A 169 22.64 11.18 0.72
C ASN A 169 23.51 12.42 0.66
N ASN A 170 23.04 13.47 -0.01
CA ASN A 170 23.77 14.76 -0.06
C ASN A 170 23.94 15.38 1.33
N LEU A 171 22.89 15.33 2.17
CA LEU A 171 22.96 15.87 3.53
C LEU A 171 23.91 15.05 4.42
N ILE A 172 23.88 13.71 4.32
CA ILE A 172 24.82 12.82 5.03
C ILE A 172 26.26 13.15 4.65
N GLN A 173 26.56 13.27 3.36
CA GLN A 173 27.91 13.64 2.90
C GLN A 173 28.34 15.04 3.36
N GLN A 174 27.43 16.02 3.37
CA GLN A 174 27.72 17.36 3.88
C GLN A 174 28.08 17.32 5.37
N VAL A 175 27.33 16.56 6.20
CA VAL A 175 27.67 16.38 7.62
C VAL A 175 29.06 15.76 7.78
N TYR A 176 29.35 14.69 7.02
CA TYR A 176 30.65 14.04 7.03
C TYR A 176 31.78 15.02 6.67
N ASN A 177 31.64 15.76 5.57
CA ASN A 177 32.63 16.72 5.12
C ASN A 177 32.85 17.87 6.13
N LEU A 178 31.77 18.37 6.74
CA LEU A 178 31.86 19.39 7.79
C LEU A 178 32.55 18.86 9.05
N ASN A 179 32.32 17.59 9.43
CA ASN A 179 33.06 16.95 10.51
C ASN A 179 34.57 16.95 10.25
N GLN A 180 34.99 16.61 9.02
CA GLN A 180 36.42 16.62 8.65
C GLN A 180 37.03 18.05 8.74
N GLN A 181 36.31 19.05 8.22
CA GLN A 181 36.77 20.45 8.28
C GLN A 181 36.86 20.97 9.72
N ILE A 182 35.83 20.64 10.57
CA ILE A 182 35.80 21.03 11.98
C ILE A 182 36.98 20.40 12.73
N THR A 183 37.22 19.11 12.52
CA THR A 183 38.34 18.39 13.16
C THR A 183 39.67 18.97 12.73
N GLY A 184 39.83 19.29 11.44
CA GLY A 184 41.05 19.95 10.91
C GLY A 184 41.26 21.33 11.50
N SER A 185 40.24 22.20 11.55
CA SER A 185 40.29 23.53 12.16
C SER A 185 40.68 23.47 13.64
N ASN A 186 40.00 22.56 14.39
CA ASN A 186 40.30 22.38 15.82
C ASN A 186 41.76 21.93 16.05
N ALA A 187 42.28 21.03 15.23
CA ALA A 187 43.66 20.57 15.29
C ALA A 187 44.69 21.69 14.95
N ALA A 188 44.29 22.62 14.09
CA ALA A 188 45.09 23.81 13.75
C ALA A 188 44.99 24.95 14.80
N GLY A 189 44.04 24.83 15.75
CA GLY A 189 43.77 25.90 16.73
C GLY A 189 42.92 27.04 16.17
N ASP A 190 42.30 26.85 14.99
CA ASP A 190 41.46 27.85 14.33
C ASP A 190 40.00 27.80 14.85
N SER A 191 39.27 28.91 14.65
CA SER A 191 37.85 28.98 15.04
C SER A 191 36.99 28.21 14.08
N SER A 192 36.32 27.15 14.56
CA SER A 192 35.38 26.33 13.81
C SER A 192 33.92 26.78 13.92
N SER A 193 33.66 27.94 14.57
CA SER A 193 32.27 28.37 14.88
C SER A 193 31.34 28.48 13.69
N SER A 194 31.81 28.94 12.54
CA SER A 194 31.01 29.04 11.30
C SER A 194 30.71 27.66 10.70
N LEU A 195 31.67 26.73 10.75
CA LEU A 195 31.49 25.34 10.29
C LEU A 195 30.48 24.58 11.17
N LEU A 196 30.50 24.86 12.48
CA LEU A 196 29.52 24.30 13.43
C LEU A 196 28.13 24.82 13.16
N ASP A 197 27.94 26.12 12.85
CA ASP A 197 26.62 26.67 12.47
C ASP A 197 26.11 26.05 11.15
N GLN A 198 26.98 25.86 10.15
CA GLN A 198 26.65 25.19 8.90
C GLN A 198 26.23 23.72 9.15
N ARG A 199 27.01 22.99 9.98
CA ARG A 199 26.66 21.60 10.34
C ARG A 199 25.33 21.51 11.04
N ASP A 200 25.02 22.39 11.98
CA ASP A 200 23.75 22.41 12.69
C ASP A 200 22.57 22.67 11.73
N SER A 201 22.74 23.54 10.72
CA SER A 201 21.75 23.76 9.67
C SER A 201 21.53 22.51 8.79
N VAL A 202 22.61 21.80 8.42
CA VAL A 202 22.52 20.55 7.65
C VAL A 202 21.87 19.45 8.48
N LEU A 203 22.20 19.33 9.77
CA LEU A 203 21.58 18.37 10.69
C LEU A 203 20.07 18.64 10.86
N GLN A 204 19.65 19.91 10.97
CA GLN A 204 18.22 20.25 10.97
C GLN A 204 17.51 19.82 9.68
N SER A 205 18.17 20.00 8.53
CA SER A 205 17.63 19.58 7.23
C SER A 205 17.55 18.05 7.12
N LEU A 206 18.59 17.35 7.58
CA LEU A 206 18.62 15.88 7.62
C LEU A 206 17.55 15.34 8.58
N GLY A 207 17.38 15.93 9.78
CA GLY A 207 16.39 15.55 10.77
C GLY A 207 14.94 15.73 10.30
N LYS A 208 14.65 16.62 9.34
CA LYS A 208 13.36 16.75 8.68
C LYS A 208 13.09 15.61 7.69
N MET A 209 14.15 15.08 7.07
CA MET A 209 14.05 14.01 6.07
C MET A 209 13.94 12.63 6.72
N ILE A 210 14.71 12.39 7.79
CA ILE A 210 14.80 11.13 8.53
C ILE A 210 15.05 11.43 10.02
N GLY A 211 14.45 10.65 10.91
CA GLY A 211 14.69 10.79 12.35
C GLY A 211 16.14 10.52 12.73
N ILE A 212 16.81 11.46 13.40
CA ILE A 212 18.23 11.33 13.74
C ILE A 212 18.53 11.59 15.21
N ASN A 213 19.56 10.88 15.69
CA ASN A 213 20.26 11.13 16.95
C ASN A 213 21.67 11.61 16.66
N VAL A 214 22.12 12.63 17.39
CA VAL A 214 23.44 13.27 17.20
C VAL A 214 24.25 13.14 18.48
N THR A 215 25.43 12.51 18.40
CA THR A 215 26.37 12.36 19.52
C THR A 215 27.66 13.11 19.23
N GLN A 216 27.99 14.09 20.08
CA GLN A 216 29.20 14.89 19.94
C GLN A 216 30.45 14.11 20.41
N GLN A 217 31.54 14.22 19.64
CA GLN A 217 32.82 13.63 19.95
C GLN A 217 33.81 14.68 20.51
N SER A 218 34.81 14.22 21.25
CA SER A 218 35.82 15.10 21.88
C SER A 218 36.68 15.93 20.91
N ASN A 219 36.81 15.46 19.66
CA ASN A 219 37.55 16.17 18.59
C ASN A 219 36.70 17.25 17.89
N GLY A 220 35.41 17.42 18.31
CA GLY A 220 34.49 18.37 17.72
C GLY A 220 33.61 17.80 16.57
N SER A 221 33.88 16.58 16.09
CA SER A 221 32.98 15.90 15.15
C SER A 221 31.69 15.43 15.82
N VAL A 222 30.73 14.99 15.05
CA VAL A 222 29.53 14.31 15.53
C VAL A 222 29.37 12.95 14.86
N PHE A 223 28.87 11.97 15.62
CA PHE A 223 28.27 10.77 15.06
C PHE A 223 26.79 10.98 14.92
N VAL A 224 26.23 10.51 13.82
CA VAL A 224 24.81 10.61 13.51
C VAL A 224 24.29 9.22 13.22
N SER A 225 23.21 8.83 13.92
CA SER A 225 22.47 7.61 13.65
C SER A 225 21.00 7.95 13.40
N THR A 226 20.23 7.00 12.85
CA THR A 226 18.77 7.10 12.91
C THR A 226 18.28 7.06 14.36
N SER A 227 17.02 7.40 14.60
CA SER A 227 16.39 7.30 15.93
C SER A 227 16.52 5.89 16.52
N ASP A 228 16.50 4.86 15.67
CA ASP A 228 16.55 3.45 16.03
C ASP A 228 17.97 2.87 16.03
N GLY A 229 18.98 3.71 15.76
CA GLY A 229 20.39 3.40 15.99
C GLY A 229 21.21 3.00 14.77
N VAL A 230 20.63 3.02 13.55
CA VAL A 230 21.37 2.75 12.33
C VAL A 230 22.36 3.88 12.04
N ASN A 231 23.64 3.56 11.81
CA ASN A 231 24.68 4.55 11.59
C ASN A 231 24.50 5.29 10.26
N LEU A 232 24.53 6.64 10.31
CA LEU A 232 24.50 7.49 9.11
C LEU A 232 25.83 8.18 8.87
N VAL A 233 26.49 8.70 9.94
CA VAL A 233 27.79 9.38 9.88
C VAL A 233 28.60 8.99 11.09
N SER A 234 29.78 8.47 10.84
CA SER A 234 30.81 8.18 11.85
C SER A 234 32.20 8.45 11.26
N ASN A 235 33.11 7.49 11.29
CA ASN A 235 34.37 7.51 10.53
C ASN A 235 34.13 7.18 9.03
N THR A 236 32.97 6.60 8.74
CA THR A 236 32.38 6.37 7.41
C THR A 236 31.11 7.19 7.26
N TYR A 237 30.50 7.18 6.09
CA TYR A 237 29.17 7.70 5.89
C TYR A 237 28.29 6.67 5.18
N ALA A 238 27.02 6.65 5.52
CA ALA A 238 26.05 5.76 4.88
C ALA A 238 25.61 6.34 3.53
N THR A 239 25.29 5.44 2.62
CA THR A 239 24.64 5.75 1.34
C THR A 239 23.33 4.96 1.27
N LEU A 240 22.25 5.67 1.03
CA LEU A 240 20.94 5.09 0.80
C LEU A 240 20.76 4.83 -0.69
N SER A 241 20.14 3.71 -1.01
CA SER A 241 19.74 3.38 -2.38
C SER A 241 18.27 2.94 -2.41
N TYR A 242 17.58 3.31 -3.47
CA TYR A 242 16.20 2.94 -3.70
C TYR A 242 15.93 2.83 -5.21
N SER A 243 15.42 1.69 -5.64
CA SER A 243 15.00 1.46 -7.01
C SER A 243 13.47 1.50 -7.07
N GLY A 244 12.86 2.65 -7.32
CA GLY A 244 11.41 2.78 -7.37
C GLY A 244 10.69 1.75 -8.25
N GLY A 245 9.38 1.71 -8.11
CA GLY A 245 8.49 0.80 -8.81
C GLY A 245 8.04 -0.39 -7.96
N ALA A 246 6.79 -0.82 -8.21
CA ALA A 246 6.22 -1.99 -7.56
C ALA A 246 6.56 -3.27 -8.34
N SER A 247 6.93 -4.32 -7.62
CA SER A 247 7.02 -5.68 -8.16
C SER A 247 5.92 -6.52 -7.52
N ASN A 248 5.05 -7.12 -8.33
CA ASN A 248 3.89 -7.88 -7.86
C ASN A 248 3.00 -7.12 -6.84
N GLY A 249 2.86 -5.79 -7.03
CA GLY A 249 2.05 -4.93 -6.16
C GLY A 249 2.74 -4.51 -4.85
N THR A 250 4.00 -4.88 -4.63
CA THR A 250 4.78 -4.52 -3.44
C THR A 250 5.94 -3.61 -3.84
N TYR A 251 6.15 -2.54 -3.09
CA TYR A 251 7.29 -1.65 -3.26
C TYR A 251 8.50 -2.17 -2.49
N GLY A 252 9.68 -1.95 -3.05
CA GLY A 252 10.95 -2.31 -2.38
C GLY A 252 11.23 -1.41 -1.19
N SER A 253 12.10 -1.87 -0.28
CA SER A 253 12.60 -1.09 0.84
C SER A 253 13.75 -0.18 0.41
N ILE A 254 13.89 0.96 1.09
CA ILE A 254 15.09 1.79 1.02
C ILE A 254 16.23 0.97 1.64
N GLN A 255 17.31 0.81 0.89
CA GLN A 255 18.49 0.10 1.36
C GLN A 255 19.53 1.09 1.87
N ILE A 256 20.23 0.75 2.94
CA ILE A 256 21.35 1.52 3.49
C ILE A 256 22.60 0.66 3.49
N GLN A 257 23.72 1.29 3.18
CA GLN A 257 25.04 0.66 3.20
C GLN A 257 26.12 1.68 3.54
N ASP A 258 27.09 1.31 4.39
CA ASP A 258 28.23 2.16 4.69
C ASP A 258 29.12 2.33 3.45
N THR A 259 29.74 3.51 3.33
CA THR A 259 30.66 3.86 2.25
C THR A 259 32.01 4.28 2.82
N ASN A 260 33.08 3.71 2.27
CA ASN A 260 34.45 4.12 2.59
C ASN A 260 34.71 5.49 1.95
N PRO A 261 35.03 6.54 2.73
CA PRO A 261 35.19 7.88 2.21
C PRO A 261 36.41 8.08 1.34
N GLN A 262 37.46 7.21 1.46
CA GLN A 262 38.70 7.31 0.68
C GLN A 262 38.59 6.60 -0.67
N SER A 263 37.91 5.48 -0.73
CA SER A 263 37.74 4.69 -1.96
C SER A 263 36.43 4.89 -2.66
N GLY A 264 35.42 5.45 -1.98
CA GLY A 264 34.03 5.54 -2.47
C GLY A 264 33.33 4.18 -2.58
N GLN A 265 33.94 3.11 -2.07
CA GLN A 265 33.37 1.77 -2.15
C GLN A 265 32.45 1.47 -0.97
N SER A 266 31.39 0.73 -1.24
CA SER A 266 30.46 0.25 -0.23
C SER A 266 31.12 -0.78 0.71
N ILE A 267 30.75 -0.76 1.98
CA ILE A 267 31.22 -1.65 3.05
C ILE A 267 30.03 -2.46 3.56
N GLY A 268 30.20 -3.78 3.68
CA GLY A 268 29.15 -4.66 4.19
C GLY A 268 28.11 -5.04 3.13
N GLN A 269 26.98 -5.55 3.58
CA GLN A 269 25.81 -5.84 2.73
C GLN A 269 24.77 -4.73 2.90
N PRO A 270 23.94 -4.44 1.87
CA PRO A 270 22.82 -3.54 2.01
C PRO A 270 21.80 -4.09 3.03
N GLU A 271 21.28 -3.22 3.87
CA GLU A 271 20.25 -3.54 4.86
C GLU A 271 19.00 -2.69 4.60
N ALA A 272 17.82 -3.22 4.92
CA ALA A 272 16.56 -2.47 4.77
C ALA A 272 16.46 -1.41 5.86
N LEU A 273 16.24 -0.16 5.47
CA LEU A 273 16.16 0.99 6.38
C LEU A 273 14.73 1.34 6.79
N ASP A 274 13.70 0.92 6.05
CA ASP A 274 12.32 1.33 6.29
C ASP A 274 11.85 1.12 7.73
N PRO A 275 12.18 0.01 8.42
CA PRO A 275 11.79 -0.18 9.82
C PRO A 275 12.43 0.82 10.78
N ASP A 276 13.60 1.37 10.42
CA ASP A 276 14.49 2.15 11.29
C ASP A 276 14.54 3.65 10.90
N LEU A 277 13.58 4.12 10.08
CA LEU A 277 13.48 5.53 9.68
C LEU A 277 13.11 6.44 10.87
N GLY A 278 12.34 5.92 11.83
CA GLY A 278 11.93 6.58 13.06
C GLY A 278 10.95 7.73 12.86
N SER A 279 11.31 8.75 12.10
CA SER A 279 10.47 9.91 11.77
C SER A 279 10.96 10.62 10.51
N GLY A 280 10.38 11.78 10.18
CA GLY A 280 10.76 12.58 9.01
C GLY A 280 9.89 12.32 7.79
N THR A 281 10.18 13.06 6.73
CA THR A 281 9.43 12.99 5.46
C THR A 281 9.46 11.58 4.86
N LEU A 282 10.61 10.89 4.89
CA LEU A 282 10.73 9.53 4.35
C LEU A 282 9.84 8.56 5.11
N GLN A 283 9.80 8.62 6.44
CA GLN A 283 8.91 7.79 7.26
C GLN A 283 7.44 8.02 6.87
N GLY A 284 7.02 9.28 6.75
CA GLY A 284 5.65 9.61 6.34
C GLY A 284 5.30 9.07 4.95
N LEU A 285 6.23 9.17 3.99
CA LEU A 285 6.04 8.64 2.63
C LEU A 285 5.90 7.11 2.62
N VAL A 286 6.83 6.40 3.26
CA VAL A 286 6.84 4.93 3.31
C VAL A 286 5.60 4.41 4.05
N GLN A 287 5.26 5.00 5.19
CA GLN A 287 4.08 4.62 5.97
C GLN A 287 2.78 4.81 5.17
N MET A 288 2.63 5.94 4.49
CA MET A 288 1.47 6.19 3.64
C MET A 288 1.38 5.20 2.48
N ARG A 289 2.50 4.95 1.77
CA ARG A 289 2.55 4.05 0.62
C ARG A 289 2.22 2.60 0.99
N ASP A 290 2.87 2.07 2.02
CA ASP A 290 2.87 0.64 2.31
C ASP A 290 1.79 0.23 3.31
N GLN A 291 1.59 1.02 4.36
CA GLN A 291 0.65 0.68 5.43
C GLN A 291 -0.74 1.26 5.18
N VAL A 292 -0.84 2.57 4.96
CA VAL A 292 -2.16 3.23 4.85
C VAL A 292 -2.83 2.88 3.53
N LEU A 293 -2.17 3.16 2.40
CA LEU A 293 -2.76 2.89 1.08
C LEU A 293 -2.80 1.39 0.77
N GLY A 294 -1.81 0.62 1.23
CA GLY A 294 -1.82 -0.84 1.15
C GLY A 294 -3.01 -1.45 1.91
N GLY A 295 -3.23 -1.03 3.15
CA GLY A 295 -4.38 -1.45 3.97
C GLY A 295 -5.73 -1.03 3.37
N LEU A 296 -5.81 0.18 2.81
CA LEU A 296 -7.01 0.67 2.12
C LEU A 296 -7.30 -0.15 0.86
N SER A 297 -6.28 -0.46 0.05
CA SER A 297 -6.41 -1.33 -1.13
C SER A 297 -6.94 -2.70 -0.76
N GLN A 298 -6.41 -3.31 0.30
CA GLN A 298 -6.88 -4.59 0.81
C GLN A 298 -8.34 -4.52 1.29
N THR A 299 -8.70 -3.47 2.03
CA THR A 299 -10.07 -3.25 2.51
C THR A 299 -11.05 -3.10 1.35
N LEU A 300 -10.67 -2.34 0.32
CA LEU A 300 -11.46 -2.16 -0.89
C LEU A 300 -11.62 -3.47 -1.67
N GLY A 301 -10.54 -4.26 -1.78
CA GLY A 301 -10.57 -5.59 -2.39
C GLY A 301 -11.51 -6.55 -1.66
N ASN A 302 -11.43 -6.60 -0.34
CA ASN A 302 -12.33 -7.40 0.51
C ASN A 302 -13.79 -6.96 0.37
N PHE A 303 -14.05 -5.65 0.35
CA PHE A 303 -15.38 -5.11 0.12
C PHE A 303 -15.93 -5.54 -1.25
N ALA A 304 -15.14 -5.40 -2.31
CA ALA A 304 -15.53 -5.80 -3.66
C ALA A 304 -15.85 -7.31 -3.75
N GLN A 305 -14.97 -8.14 -3.19
CA GLN A 305 -15.13 -9.59 -3.18
C GLN A 305 -16.38 -10.02 -2.40
N GLN A 306 -16.59 -9.49 -1.18
CA GLN A 306 -17.74 -9.84 -0.36
C GLN A 306 -19.05 -9.37 -1.00
N THR A 307 -19.07 -8.16 -1.56
CA THR A 307 -20.23 -7.62 -2.29
C THR A 307 -20.55 -8.49 -3.51
N ALA A 308 -19.57 -8.78 -4.36
CA ALA A 308 -19.76 -9.64 -5.52
C ALA A 308 -20.25 -11.03 -5.12
N SER A 309 -19.66 -11.64 -4.08
CA SER A 309 -20.06 -12.96 -3.58
C SER A 309 -21.50 -12.97 -3.06
N ALA A 310 -21.91 -11.95 -2.31
CA ALA A 310 -23.27 -11.86 -1.78
C ALA A 310 -24.32 -11.71 -2.90
N PHE A 311 -24.06 -10.86 -3.88
CA PHE A 311 -24.94 -10.70 -5.04
C PHE A 311 -24.97 -11.95 -5.91
N ASN A 312 -23.85 -12.59 -6.16
CA ASN A 312 -23.76 -13.83 -6.91
C ASN A 312 -24.50 -14.97 -6.20
N ALA A 313 -24.34 -15.13 -4.88
CA ALA A 313 -25.08 -16.12 -4.10
C ALA A 313 -26.60 -15.94 -4.24
N GLN A 314 -27.07 -14.69 -4.07
CA GLN A 314 -28.52 -14.39 -4.20
C GLN A 314 -29.01 -14.56 -5.64
N SER A 315 -28.23 -14.21 -6.65
CA SER A 315 -28.58 -14.41 -8.06
C SER A 315 -28.62 -15.88 -8.42
N ASN A 316 -27.69 -16.69 -7.95
CA ASN A 316 -27.63 -18.13 -8.20
C ASN A 316 -28.69 -18.94 -7.43
N ALA A 317 -29.23 -18.39 -6.33
CA ALA A 317 -30.39 -18.97 -5.64
C ALA A 317 -31.74 -18.76 -6.40
N ASN A 318 -31.68 -17.92 -7.46
CA ASN A 318 -32.87 -17.57 -8.26
C ASN A 318 -32.53 -17.73 -9.75
N THR A 319 -33.50 -17.42 -10.60
CA THR A 319 -33.34 -17.47 -12.05
C THR A 319 -33.72 -16.14 -12.69
N ALA A 320 -33.11 -15.81 -13.83
CA ALA A 320 -33.44 -14.61 -14.58
C ALA A 320 -34.84 -14.70 -15.23
N TYR A 321 -35.52 -13.58 -15.33
CA TYR A 321 -36.78 -13.46 -16.08
C TYR A 321 -36.67 -12.29 -17.10
N PRO A 322 -36.89 -12.53 -18.41
CA PRO A 322 -37.08 -13.85 -19.05
C PRO A 322 -35.84 -14.74 -18.90
N PRO A 323 -35.99 -16.08 -18.98
CA PRO A 323 -34.85 -17.00 -18.89
C PRO A 323 -33.81 -16.73 -19.97
N ALA A 324 -32.54 -16.74 -19.59
CA ALA A 324 -31.44 -16.50 -20.52
C ALA A 324 -31.26 -17.68 -21.50
N ALA A 325 -31.06 -17.39 -22.79
CA ALA A 325 -30.85 -18.43 -23.80
C ALA A 325 -29.59 -19.27 -23.52
N THR A 326 -28.59 -18.70 -22.83
CA THR A 326 -27.36 -19.39 -22.44
C THR A 326 -26.94 -18.94 -21.05
N LEU A 327 -26.67 -19.90 -20.18
CA LEU A 327 -26.00 -19.70 -18.92
C LEU A 327 -24.54 -20.13 -19.07
N SER A 328 -23.59 -19.18 -18.87
CA SER A 328 -22.17 -19.44 -18.93
C SER A 328 -21.60 -19.27 -17.52
N GLY A 329 -21.07 -20.34 -16.97
CA GLY A 329 -20.48 -20.33 -15.64
C GLY A 329 -19.13 -19.66 -15.57
N ARG A 330 -18.51 -19.71 -14.40
CA ARG A 330 -17.12 -19.29 -14.14
C ARG A 330 -16.16 -20.46 -14.31
N ASP A 331 -14.87 -20.16 -14.45
CA ASP A 331 -13.82 -21.17 -14.36
C ASP A 331 -13.74 -21.70 -12.91
N THR A 332 -14.02 -22.97 -12.73
CA THR A 332 -14.02 -23.68 -11.43
C THR A 332 -12.65 -24.34 -11.15
N GLY A 333 -11.75 -24.39 -12.13
CA GLY A 333 -10.52 -25.16 -12.08
C GLY A 333 -10.72 -26.66 -12.20
N LEU A 334 -11.97 -27.15 -12.39
CA LEU A 334 -12.23 -28.58 -12.58
C LEU A 334 -11.85 -29.05 -13.98
N LEU A 335 -11.54 -30.36 -14.08
CA LEU A 335 -11.34 -31.09 -15.31
C LEU A 335 -12.56 -31.98 -15.60
N ASN A 336 -12.73 -32.41 -16.86
CA ASN A 336 -13.76 -33.35 -17.24
C ASN A 336 -13.69 -34.70 -16.50
N THR A 337 -12.50 -35.07 -16.01
CA THR A 337 -12.23 -36.30 -15.27
C THR A 337 -12.48 -36.19 -13.77
N ASP A 338 -12.71 -35.00 -13.26
CA ASP A 338 -12.96 -34.78 -11.83
C ASP A 338 -14.37 -35.22 -11.44
N GLY A 339 -14.52 -35.63 -10.18
CA GLY A 339 -15.84 -36.04 -9.65
C GLY A 339 -16.80 -34.87 -9.50
N MET A 340 -18.08 -35.12 -9.73
CA MET A 340 -19.13 -34.12 -9.47
C MET A 340 -19.21 -33.76 -8.00
N ASN A 341 -19.12 -34.71 -7.11
CA ASN A 341 -19.06 -34.57 -5.65
C ASN A 341 -20.12 -33.61 -5.03
N PHE A 342 -21.26 -33.48 -5.67
CA PHE A 342 -22.45 -32.82 -5.11
C PHE A 342 -23.26 -33.78 -4.27
N THR A 343 -24.02 -33.23 -3.35
CA THR A 343 -25.11 -33.88 -2.61
C THR A 343 -26.38 -33.11 -2.89
N GLY A 344 -27.57 -33.67 -2.54
CA GLY A 344 -28.86 -33.02 -2.72
C GLY A 344 -29.29 -32.95 -4.19
N ASP A 345 -30.27 -32.09 -4.46
CA ASP A 345 -31.00 -32.08 -5.71
C ASP A 345 -30.99 -30.70 -6.39
N THR A 346 -30.95 -30.70 -7.71
CA THR A 346 -31.15 -29.49 -8.52
C THR A 346 -32.06 -29.76 -9.70
N THR A 347 -32.80 -28.75 -10.13
CA THR A 347 -33.62 -28.80 -11.34
C THR A 347 -32.96 -27.91 -12.41
N ILE A 348 -32.81 -28.48 -13.61
CA ILE A 348 -32.41 -27.76 -14.82
C ILE A 348 -33.58 -27.82 -15.77
N ALA A 349 -34.10 -26.67 -16.18
CA ALA A 349 -35.28 -26.62 -17.03
C ALA A 349 -35.06 -25.73 -18.26
N VAL A 350 -35.76 -26.05 -19.32
CA VAL A 350 -35.93 -25.20 -20.50
C VAL A 350 -37.28 -24.53 -20.38
N ALA A 351 -37.37 -23.22 -20.46
CA ALA A 351 -38.59 -22.45 -20.40
C ALA A 351 -38.68 -21.44 -21.56
N ASP A 352 -39.89 -21.07 -21.96
CA ASP A 352 -40.10 -20.03 -22.96
C ASP A 352 -39.90 -18.63 -22.41
N SER A 353 -39.94 -17.59 -23.23
CA SER A 353 -39.74 -16.20 -22.85
C SER A 353 -40.81 -15.68 -21.86
N SER A 354 -41.93 -16.39 -21.68
CA SER A 354 -43.00 -16.10 -20.71
C SER A 354 -42.82 -16.89 -19.41
N GLY A 355 -41.77 -17.72 -19.32
CA GLY A 355 -41.50 -18.58 -18.16
C GLY A 355 -42.30 -19.89 -18.12
N ASN A 356 -43.00 -20.27 -19.21
CA ASN A 356 -43.70 -21.55 -19.26
C ASN A 356 -42.67 -22.67 -19.49
N LEU A 357 -42.87 -23.77 -18.75
CA LEU A 357 -41.99 -24.94 -18.82
C LEU A 357 -42.11 -25.64 -20.18
N VAL A 358 -40.96 -25.90 -20.80
CA VAL A 358 -40.84 -26.68 -22.05
C VAL A 358 -40.33 -28.09 -21.76
N SER A 359 -39.28 -28.20 -20.89
CA SER A 359 -38.78 -29.48 -20.40
C SER A 359 -38.12 -29.28 -19.03
N ARG A 360 -38.26 -30.29 -18.15
CA ARG A 360 -37.71 -30.29 -16.80
C ARG A 360 -36.79 -31.49 -16.60
N ILE A 361 -35.61 -31.24 -16.08
CA ILE A 361 -34.60 -32.24 -15.76
C ILE A 361 -34.34 -32.13 -14.26
N ASP A 362 -34.75 -33.13 -13.49
CA ASP A 362 -34.51 -33.24 -12.07
C ASP A 362 -33.24 -34.08 -11.85
N VAL A 363 -32.27 -33.54 -11.17
CA VAL A 363 -30.97 -34.17 -10.88
C VAL A 363 -30.87 -34.46 -9.40
N ASP A 364 -30.74 -35.74 -9.04
CA ASP A 364 -30.46 -36.22 -7.69
C ASP A 364 -28.99 -36.67 -7.63
N PHE A 365 -28.14 -35.84 -7.02
CA PHE A 365 -26.73 -36.11 -6.86
C PHE A 365 -26.48 -37.22 -5.80
N GLY A 366 -27.37 -37.38 -4.83
CA GLY A 366 -27.26 -38.42 -3.81
C GLY A 366 -27.46 -39.81 -4.39
N ALA A 367 -28.45 -39.97 -5.28
CA ALA A 367 -28.68 -41.18 -6.02
C ALA A 367 -27.79 -41.35 -7.29
N GLY A 368 -27.13 -40.27 -7.74
CA GLY A 368 -26.35 -40.25 -8.97
C GLY A 368 -27.20 -40.41 -10.24
N THR A 369 -28.39 -39.81 -10.26
CA THR A 369 -29.36 -39.96 -11.35
C THR A 369 -29.96 -38.62 -11.77
N LEU A 370 -30.51 -38.59 -12.99
CA LEU A 370 -31.39 -37.53 -13.46
C LEU A 370 -32.64 -38.12 -14.11
N SER A 371 -33.74 -37.39 -14.07
CA SER A 371 -35.00 -37.76 -14.77
C SER A 371 -35.50 -36.58 -15.61
N VAL A 372 -36.12 -36.87 -16.75
CA VAL A 372 -36.70 -35.87 -17.66
C VAL A 372 -38.23 -35.94 -17.55
N ASP A 373 -38.87 -34.82 -17.25
CA ASP A 373 -40.34 -34.66 -17.16
C ASP A 373 -41.01 -35.74 -16.28
N GLY A 374 -40.35 -36.14 -15.19
CA GLY A 374 -40.81 -37.19 -14.28
C GLY A 374 -40.68 -38.62 -14.83
N GLY A 375 -39.92 -38.83 -15.89
CA GLY A 375 -39.65 -40.14 -16.49
C GLY A 375 -38.72 -41.01 -15.64
N ALA A 376 -38.30 -42.17 -16.17
CA ALA A 376 -37.40 -43.08 -15.47
C ALA A 376 -36.04 -42.47 -15.20
N PRO A 377 -35.45 -42.65 -13.99
CA PRO A 377 -34.13 -42.15 -13.67
C PRO A 377 -33.02 -42.76 -14.53
N GLN A 378 -32.09 -41.94 -14.97
CA GLN A 378 -30.90 -42.31 -15.73
C GLN A 378 -29.63 -41.92 -14.96
N SER A 379 -28.57 -42.70 -15.08
CA SER A 379 -27.29 -42.42 -14.39
C SER A 379 -26.64 -41.16 -14.95
N ILE A 380 -26.12 -40.32 -14.06
CA ILE A 380 -25.31 -39.12 -14.42
C ILE A 380 -23.82 -39.44 -14.53
N GLY A 381 -23.40 -40.68 -14.19
CA GLY A 381 -21.97 -41.03 -14.10
C GLY A 381 -21.24 -40.44 -12.90
N ALA A 382 -19.95 -40.61 -12.87
CA ALA A 382 -19.13 -40.21 -11.71
C ALA A 382 -18.36 -38.88 -11.92
N THR A 383 -18.08 -38.52 -13.16
CA THR A 383 -17.24 -37.37 -13.51
C THR A 383 -18.05 -36.19 -14.05
N VAL A 384 -17.43 -35.02 -14.09
CA VAL A 384 -17.99 -33.82 -14.73
C VAL A 384 -18.34 -34.09 -16.19
N GLY A 385 -17.45 -34.79 -16.92
CA GLY A 385 -17.67 -35.16 -18.31
C GLY A 385 -18.86 -36.10 -18.49
N ASP A 386 -19.03 -37.13 -17.62
CA ASP A 386 -20.17 -38.04 -17.64
C ASP A 386 -21.47 -37.29 -17.40
N PHE A 387 -21.50 -36.42 -16.38
CA PHE A 387 -22.67 -35.58 -16.07
C PHE A 387 -23.07 -34.71 -17.27
N VAL A 388 -22.11 -34.02 -17.91
CA VAL A 388 -22.38 -33.18 -19.10
C VAL A 388 -22.90 -34.03 -20.25
N GLY A 389 -22.41 -35.26 -20.44
CA GLY A 389 -22.92 -36.23 -21.43
C GLY A 389 -24.37 -36.64 -21.14
N ALA A 390 -24.70 -36.98 -19.87
CA ALA A 390 -26.03 -37.32 -19.43
C ALA A 390 -26.99 -36.13 -19.57
N LEU A 391 -26.55 -34.92 -19.18
CA LEU A 391 -27.35 -33.69 -19.32
C LEU A 391 -27.63 -33.36 -20.80
N ASN A 392 -26.70 -33.54 -21.71
CA ASN A 392 -26.92 -33.39 -23.15
C ASN A 392 -27.98 -34.39 -23.68
N THR A 393 -27.94 -35.62 -23.20
CA THR A 393 -28.93 -36.64 -23.57
C THR A 393 -30.30 -36.22 -23.03
N ALA A 394 -30.37 -35.71 -21.81
CA ALA A 394 -31.64 -35.27 -21.18
C ALA A 394 -32.20 -33.99 -21.83
N LEU A 395 -31.35 -33.03 -22.21
CA LEU A 395 -31.78 -31.82 -22.94
C LEU A 395 -32.32 -32.17 -24.35
N GLY A 396 -31.80 -33.21 -24.97
CA GLY A 396 -32.22 -33.66 -26.29
C GLY A 396 -32.20 -32.52 -27.32
N GLY A 397 -33.31 -32.34 -28.06
CA GLY A 397 -33.44 -31.24 -29.03
C GLY A 397 -33.74 -29.87 -28.44
N ASN A 398 -33.94 -29.75 -27.11
CA ASN A 398 -34.33 -28.51 -26.45
C ASN A 398 -33.12 -27.68 -26.01
N GLY A 399 -31.90 -28.26 -25.99
CA GLY A 399 -30.69 -27.53 -25.55
C GLY A 399 -29.42 -28.33 -25.65
N SER A 400 -28.33 -27.77 -25.15
CA SER A 400 -27.04 -28.43 -25.08
C SER A 400 -26.25 -27.95 -23.85
N ALA A 401 -25.34 -28.79 -23.35
CA ALA A 401 -24.40 -28.46 -22.30
C ALA A 401 -22.97 -28.73 -22.75
N GLY A 402 -22.02 -27.92 -22.30
CA GLY A 402 -20.59 -28.09 -22.57
C GLY A 402 -19.77 -27.75 -21.34
N PHE A 403 -18.61 -28.39 -21.20
CA PHE A 403 -17.65 -28.07 -20.15
C PHE A 403 -16.25 -27.96 -20.74
N ASN A 404 -15.72 -26.74 -20.73
CA ASN A 404 -14.42 -26.42 -21.31
C ASN A 404 -13.64 -25.52 -20.37
N ASN A 405 -12.36 -25.83 -20.12
CA ASN A 405 -11.48 -25.02 -19.27
C ASN A 405 -12.08 -24.66 -17.90
N GLY A 406 -12.70 -25.65 -17.25
CA GLY A 406 -13.32 -25.42 -15.94
C GLY A 406 -14.69 -24.74 -15.96
N GLN A 407 -15.17 -24.31 -17.12
CA GLN A 407 -16.42 -23.57 -17.28
C GLN A 407 -17.55 -24.46 -17.81
N LEU A 408 -18.65 -24.52 -17.05
CA LEU A 408 -19.90 -25.14 -17.50
C LEU A 408 -20.75 -24.11 -18.27
N THR A 409 -21.22 -24.52 -19.46
CA THR A 409 -22.17 -23.74 -20.26
C THR A 409 -23.40 -24.58 -20.55
N ILE A 410 -24.60 -24.02 -20.35
CA ILE A 410 -25.88 -24.67 -20.70
C ILE A 410 -26.64 -23.71 -21.59
N SER A 411 -27.05 -24.15 -22.76
CA SER A 411 -27.75 -23.34 -23.76
C SER A 411 -29.06 -23.97 -24.19
N ALA A 412 -30.09 -23.19 -24.36
CA ALA A 412 -31.30 -23.60 -25.04
C ALA A 412 -31.05 -23.79 -26.55
N ALA A 413 -31.92 -24.53 -27.21
CA ALA A 413 -31.81 -24.76 -28.64
C ALA A 413 -31.78 -23.43 -29.42
N ALA A 414 -30.89 -23.33 -30.42
CA ALA A 414 -30.73 -22.11 -31.20
C ALA A 414 -32.07 -21.73 -31.89
N ASN A 415 -32.36 -20.42 -31.87
CA ASN A 415 -33.58 -19.83 -32.47
C ASN A 415 -34.93 -20.36 -31.91
N SER A 416 -34.94 -21.06 -30.77
CA SER A 416 -36.15 -21.54 -30.14
C SER A 416 -36.96 -20.44 -29.44
N GLY A 417 -36.29 -19.33 -29.07
CA GLY A 417 -36.86 -18.31 -28.17
C GLY A 417 -36.92 -18.75 -26.70
N ASN A 418 -36.39 -19.92 -26.37
CA ASN A 418 -36.37 -20.47 -25.02
C ASN A 418 -35.10 -20.07 -24.27
N GLY A 419 -35.12 -20.23 -22.95
CA GLY A 419 -33.97 -20.02 -22.06
C GLY A 419 -33.81 -21.15 -21.06
N ILE A 420 -32.69 -21.13 -20.34
CA ILE A 420 -32.33 -22.11 -19.32
C ILE A 420 -32.63 -21.55 -17.93
N VAL A 421 -33.21 -22.41 -17.11
CA VAL A 421 -33.49 -22.18 -15.70
C VAL A 421 -32.73 -23.22 -14.89
N VAL A 422 -32.03 -22.80 -13.84
CA VAL A 422 -31.35 -23.70 -12.88
C VAL A 422 -31.76 -23.29 -11.48
N GLN A 423 -32.33 -24.24 -10.72
CA GLN A 423 -32.77 -23.98 -9.34
C GLN A 423 -32.57 -25.22 -8.48
N ASP A 424 -32.03 -25.04 -7.31
CA ASP A 424 -31.90 -26.11 -6.32
C ASP A 424 -33.28 -26.46 -5.71
N ASP A 425 -33.43 -27.72 -5.29
CA ASP A 425 -34.64 -28.15 -4.55
C ASP A 425 -34.69 -27.44 -3.18
N ALA A 426 -35.87 -26.92 -2.83
CA ALA A 426 -36.02 -26.15 -1.61
C ALA A 426 -35.91 -26.98 -0.32
N SER A 427 -36.20 -28.31 -0.40
CA SER A 427 -36.16 -29.23 0.74
C SER A 427 -34.86 -30.02 0.86
N ASN A 428 -34.16 -30.23 -0.27
CA ASN A 428 -32.89 -30.94 -0.33
C ASN A 428 -31.95 -30.27 -1.34
N PRO A 429 -31.50 -29.02 -1.07
CA PRO A 429 -30.72 -28.25 -2.05
C PRO A 429 -29.40 -28.92 -2.37
N SER A 430 -28.98 -28.80 -3.62
CA SER A 430 -27.69 -29.30 -4.04
C SER A 430 -26.55 -28.60 -3.28
N SER A 431 -25.49 -29.32 -3.00
CA SER A 431 -24.34 -28.73 -2.30
C SER A 431 -23.02 -29.39 -2.65
N ARG A 432 -22.01 -28.54 -2.99
CA ARG A 432 -20.62 -28.93 -3.08
C ARG A 432 -19.78 -27.84 -2.39
N GLY A 433 -19.10 -28.20 -1.29
CA GLY A 433 -18.33 -27.23 -0.49
C GLY A 433 -19.17 -26.10 0.09
N GLY A 434 -20.46 -26.33 0.33
CA GLY A 434 -21.41 -25.35 0.86
C GLY A 434 -22.05 -24.44 -0.21
N ALA A 435 -21.78 -24.65 -1.49
CA ALA A 435 -22.38 -23.91 -2.61
C ALA A 435 -23.35 -24.83 -3.38
N GLY A 436 -24.55 -24.32 -3.73
CA GLY A 436 -25.48 -25.00 -4.61
C GLY A 436 -24.96 -25.14 -6.05
N PHE A 437 -25.61 -25.95 -6.88
CA PHE A 437 -25.11 -26.25 -8.23
C PHE A 437 -24.91 -24.99 -9.09
N SER A 438 -25.92 -24.12 -9.18
CA SER A 438 -25.81 -22.87 -9.92
C SER A 438 -24.73 -21.96 -9.34
N GLN A 439 -24.64 -21.85 -8.01
CA GLN A 439 -23.66 -21.02 -7.32
C GLN A 439 -22.22 -21.54 -7.48
N PHE A 440 -22.02 -22.86 -7.43
CA PHE A 440 -20.70 -23.47 -7.60
C PHE A 440 -20.14 -23.18 -8.99
N PHE A 441 -20.92 -23.45 -10.03
CA PHE A 441 -20.52 -23.18 -11.41
C PHE A 441 -20.66 -21.70 -11.79
N GLY A 442 -21.36 -20.87 -11.00
CA GLY A 442 -21.55 -19.45 -11.30
C GLY A 442 -22.45 -19.20 -12.51
N LEU A 443 -23.46 -20.05 -12.72
CA LEU A 443 -24.31 -20.01 -13.92
C LEU A 443 -25.17 -18.73 -14.02
N ASN A 444 -25.52 -18.15 -12.87
CA ASN A 444 -26.26 -16.90 -12.75
C ASN A 444 -25.42 -15.80 -12.08
N ASP A 445 -24.10 -15.86 -12.17
CA ASP A 445 -23.23 -14.82 -11.59
C ASP A 445 -23.47 -13.47 -12.24
N LEU A 446 -23.72 -12.46 -11.42
CA LEU A 446 -23.80 -11.05 -11.83
C LEU A 446 -22.41 -10.42 -11.96
N PHE A 447 -21.48 -10.87 -11.12
CA PHE A 447 -20.09 -10.45 -11.12
C PHE A 447 -19.20 -11.65 -11.43
N GLN A 448 -18.44 -11.56 -12.51
CA GLN A 448 -17.48 -12.59 -12.89
C GLN A 448 -16.06 -12.06 -12.73
N SER A 449 -15.17 -12.88 -12.17
CA SER A 449 -13.73 -12.59 -12.14
C SER A 449 -13.10 -13.13 -13.41
N GLY A 450 -12.21 -12.34 -14.02
CA GLY A 450 -11.36 -12.81 -15.11
C GLY A 450 -10.23 -13.75 -14.67
N VAL A 451 -10.08 -13.97 -13.36
CA VAL A 451 -9.07 -14.85 -12.76
C VAL A 451 -9.80 -15.91 -11.93
N PRO A 452 -9.47 -17.21 -12.08
CA PRO A 452 -10.02 -18.28 -11.26
C PRO A 452 -9.83 -18.00 -9.77
N SER A 453 -10.87 -18.27 -8.97
CA SER A 453 -10.73 -18.18 -7.51
C SER A 453 -9.92 -19.37 -6.99
N LEU A 454 -8.68 -19.14 -6.66
CA LEU A 454 -7.81 -20.16 -6.04
C LEU A 454 -8.26 -20.57 -4.63
N THR A 455 -9.10 -19.74 -3.98
CA THR A 455 -9.46 -19.91 -2.56
C THR A 455 -10.81 -20.59 -2.33
N ASN A 456 -11.62 -20.79 -3.36
CA ASN A 456 -12.95 -21.40 -3.22
C ASN A 456 -13.34 -22.20 -4.47
N THR A 457 -12.49 -23.14 -4.86
CA THR A 457 -12.72 -24.02 -6.02
C THR A 457 -13.73 -25.13 -5.74
N GLY A 458 -14.09 -25.37 -4.47
CA GLY A 458 -14.88 -26.53 -4.07
C GLY A 458 -14.20 -27.87 -4.39
N LEU A 459 -12.90 -27.88 -4.68
CA LEU A 459 -12.14 -29.10 -4.92
C LEU A 459 -12.13 -29.95 -3.66
N SER A 460 -12.37 -31.24 -3.81
CA SER A 460 -12.20 -32.26 -2.78
C SER A 460 -10.85 -32.95 -2.91
N ALA A 461 -10.42 -33.67 -1.86
CA ALA A 461 -9.15 -34.37 -1.87
C ALA A 461 -9.06 -35.47 -2.96
N SER A 462 -10.20 -35.87 -3.52
CA SER A 462 -10.28 -36.85 -4.62
C SER A 462 -10.24 -36.24 -6.02
N ASP A 463 -10.34 -34.92 -6.13
CA ASP A 463 -10.32 -34.26 -7.43
C ASP A 463 -8.88 -34.13 -7.95
N SER A 464 -8.72 -34.16 -9.27
CA SER A 464 -7.41 -34.03 -9.91
C SER A 464 -6.82 -32.63 -9.62
N SER A 465 -5.54 -32.59 -9.25
CA SER A 465 -4.80 -31.32 -9.08
C SER A 465 -4.51 -30.62 -10.42
N GLY A 466 -4.75 -31.28 -11.55
CA GLY A 466 -4.32 -30.79 -12.87
C GLY A 466 -2.82 -30.88 -13.12
N LEU A 467 -2.04 -31.35 -12.14
CA LEU A 467 -0.59 -31.51 -12.27
C LEU A 467 -0.27 -32.88 -12.89
N ALA A 468 0.68 -32.91 -13.84
CA ALA A 468 1.25 -34.16 -14.29
C ALA A 468 1.94 -34.92 -13.15
N PRO A 469 2.04 -36.27 -13.18
CA PRO A 469 2.78 -37.01 -12.17
C PRO A 469 4.20 -36.46 -12.01
N GLY A 470 4.55 -36.03 -10.81
CA GLY A 470 5.84 -35.38 -10.51
C GLY A 470 5.87 -33.84 -10.67
N GLY A 471 4.75 -33.23 -11.03
CA GLY A 471 4.61 -31.77 -11.06
C GLY A 471 4.74 -31.16 -9.66
N VAL A 472 5.44 -30.03 -9.56
CA VAL A 472 5.71 -29.32 -8.30
C VAL A 472 5.00 -27.96 -8.34
N ILE A 473 4.25 -27.63 -7.28
CA ILE A 473 3.78 -26.27 -7.04
C ILE A 473 4.82 -25.60 -6.14
N SER A 474 5.52 -24.58 -6.66
CA SER A 474 6.36 -23.72 -5.83
C SER A 474 5.57 -22.49 -5.42
N MET A 475 5.37 -22.30 -4.11
CA MET A 475 4.88 -21.05 -3.54
C MET A 475 6.09 -20.27 -3.04
N GLN A 476 6.28 -19.03 -3.53
CA GLN A 476 7.12 -18.04 -2.87
C GLN A 476 6.24 -17.31 -1.86
N LEU A 477 6.62 -17.43 -0.58
CA LEU A 477 6.06 -16.66 0.53
C LEU A 477 6.75 -15.31 0.62
#